data_1a6449cbf4c591dad5e0a541699b39a8
#
_entry.id   1a6449cbf4c591dad5e0a541699b39a8
#
_cell.length_a   1.000
_cell.length_b   1.000
_cell.length_c   1.000
_cell.angle_alpha   90.00
_cell.angle_beta   90.00
_cell.angle_gamma   90.00
#
_symmetry.space_group_name_H-M   'P 1'
#
loop_
_entity.id
_entity.type
_entity.pdbx_description
1 polymer ?
#
loop_
_entity_poly.entity_id
_entity_poly.type
_entity_poly.pdbx_seq_one_letter_code
_entity_poly.pdbx_strand_id
1 'polypeptide(L)'
;MTYLNGPILGKHYYLYLFSDLYSRKIIGWEVWENENAEHASELVKRIYRDEKIYMRNIKEGPLVLHSDNGSPMKGATILETLYARGITPSRSRPRVSNDNAYAKSLFKTLKYVPDYQLQGFKTLDEARVWVRNFVNWYNNEHRHSGINYVTPE
;
A
#
# COMPACT_ATOMS: atom_id res chain seq x y z
N MET A 1 4.59 0.81 3.14
CA MET A 1 4.73 2.27 3.29
C MET A 1 5.98 2.75 2.55
N THR A 2 5.90 3.92 1.94
CA THR A 2 7.07 4.60 1.37
C THR A 2 7.00 6.10 1.64
N TYR A 3 8.14 6.78 1.53
CA TYR A 3 8.22 8.23 1.66
C TYR A 3 8.01 8.91 0.31
N LEU A 4 7.28 10.02 0.32
CA LEU A 4 7.18 10.95 -0.80
C LEU A 4 7.93 12.22 -0.44
N ASN A 5 8.62 12.82 -1.41
CA ASN A 5 9.35 14.05 -1.16
C ASN A 5 8.40 15.20 -0.76
N GLY A 6 8.70 15.85 0.34
CA GLY A 6 7.93 16.97 0.85
C GLY A 6 8.38 18.33 0.29
N PRO A 7 7.82 19.43 0.81
CA PRO A 7 8.04 20.77 0.28
C PRO A 7 9.46 21.29 0.47
N ILE A 8 10.18 20.77 1.45
CA ILE A 8 11.57 21.13 1.73
C ILE A 8 12.42 19.89 1.95
N LEU A 9 13.72 20.02 1.76
CA LEU A 9 14.67 18.93 1.99
C LEU A 9 14.55 18.42 3.43
N GLY A 10 14.44 17.08 3.56
CA GLY A 10 14.31 16.42 4.86
C GLY A 10 12.88 16.29 5.36
N LYS A 11 11.90 16.95 4.73
CA LYS A 11 10.47 16.69 4.99
C LYS A 11 9.92 15.69 4.00
N HIS A 12 9.10 14.77 4.50
CA HIS A 12 8.46 13.75 3.71
C HIS A 12 6.99 13.64 4.04
N TYR A 13 6.20 13.22 3.05
CA TYR A 13 4.88 12.64 3.26
C TYR A 13 4.99 11.13 3.28
N TYR A 14 4.03 10.48 3.90
CA TYR A 14 4.03 9.03 4.11
C TYR A 14 2.89 8.40 3.33
N LEU A 15 3.24 7.62 2.34
CA LEU A 15 2.26 6.85 1.55
C LEU A 15 2.13 5.45 2.11
N TYR A 16 0.95 5.12 2.58
CA TYR A 16 0.54 3.76 2.92
C TYR A 16 -0.24 3.19 1.75
N LEU A 17 0.11 1.99 1.33
CA LEU A 17 -0.47 1.38 0.15
C LEU A 17 -0.60 -0.12 0.35
N PHE A 18 -1.76 -0.66 -0.03
CA PHE A 18 -2.04 -2.09 -0.02
C PHE A 18 -2.40 -2.55 -1.43
N SER A 19 -1.83 -3.67 -1.83
CA SER A 19 -2.12 -4.28 -3.12
C SER A 19 -2.49 -5.75 -2.97
N ASP A 20 -3.33 -6.22 -3.89
CA ASP A 20 -3.61 -7.64 -4.03
C ASP A 20 -2.51 -8.30 -4.85
N LEU A 21 -1.89 -9.35 -4.30
CA LEU A 21 -0.78 -10.03 -4.96
C LEU A 21 -1.19 -10.79 -6.22
N TYR A 22 -2.42 -11.25 -6.27
CA TYR A 22 -2.91 -12.02 -7.40
C TYR A 22 -3.20 -11.13 -8.62
N SER A 23 -4.01 -10.10 -8.42
CA SER A 23 -4.40 -9.19 -9.50
C SER A 23 -3.41 -8.05 -9.74
N ARG A 24 -2.53 -7.78 -8.78
CA ARG A 24 -1.65 -6.59 -8.71
C ARG A 24 -2.40 -5.28 -8.50
N LYS A 25 -3.70 -5.31 -8.28
CA LYS A 25 -4.52 -4.13 -8.03
C LYS A 25 -4.10 -3.44 -6.73
N ILE A 26 -3.98 -2.12 -6.77
CA ILE A 26 -3.89 -1.31 -5.56
C ILE A 26 -5.31 -1.19 -5.00
N ILE A 27 -5.54 -1.78 -3.83
CA ILE A 27 -6.86 -1.87 -3.21
C ILE A 27 -7.11 -0.81 -2.15
N GLY A 28 -6.08 -0.14 -1.71
CA GLY A 28 -6.19 0.96 -0.76
C GLY A 28 -4.91 1.73 -0.61
N TRP A 29 -5.06 3.01 -0.38
CA TRP A 29 -3.92 3.91 -0.17
C TRP A 29 -4.36 5.15 0.61
N GLU A 30 -3.40 5.78 1.25
CA GLU A 30 -3.56 7.10 1.85
C GLU A 30 -2.20 7.77 2.04
N VAL A 31 -2.20 9.10 2.06
CA VAL A 31 -1.01 9.90 2.32
C VAL A 31 -1.22 10.71 3.59
N TRP A 32 -0.26 10.65 4.50
CA TRP A 32 -0.27 11.41 5.75
C TRP A 32 1.01 12.23 5.93
N GLU A 33 0.95 13.20 6.82
CA GLU A 33 2.11 14.04 7.18
C GLU A 33 3.03 13.39 8.20
N ASN A 34 2.59 12.34 8.87
CA ASN A 34 3.35 11.62 9.89
C ASN A 34 3.19 10.12 9.76
N GLU A 35 4.11 9.41 10.37
CA GLU A 35 4.04 7.96 10.52
C GLU A 35 3.35 7.63 11.85
N ASN A 36 2.26 6.84 11.77
CA ASN A 36 1.48 6.45 12.94
C ASN A 36 0.89 5.06 12.74
N ALA A 37 0.94 4.23 13.78
CA ALA A 37 0.38 2.87 13.75
C ALA A 37 -1.13 2.87 13.49
N GLU A 38 -1.86 3.88 13.94
CA GLU A 38 -3.29 4.01 13.71
C GLU A 38 -3.65 4.23 12.24
N HIS A 39 -2.77 4.83 11.46
CA HIS A 39 -2.99 5.08 10.03
C HIS A 39 -3.15 3.77 9.25
N ALA A 40 -2.28 2.80 9.49
CA ALA A 40 -2.38 1.48 8.85
C ALA A 40 -3.69 0.79 9.25
N SER A 41 -4.07 0.87 10.52
CA SER A 41 -5.32 0.30 11.03
C SER A 41 -6.56 0.92 10.38
N GLU A 42 -6.61 2.23 10.27
CA GLU A 42 -7.71 2.94 9.60
C GLU A 42 -7.82 2.55 8.12
N LEU A 43 -6.70 2.43 7.45
CA LEU A 43 -6.67 2.03 6.04
C LEU A 43 -7.15 0.59 5.87
N VAL A 44 -6.75 -0.34 6.73
CA VAL A 44 -7.24 -1.73 6.71
C VAL A 44 -8.76 -1.79 6.91
N LYS A 45 -9.31 -1.02 7.86
CA LYS A 45 -10.75 -0.96 8.08
C LYS A 45 -11.50 -0.48 6.84
N ARG A 46 -10.97 0.54 6.17
CA ARG A 46 -11.55 1.08 4.93
C ARG A 46 -11.52 0.04 3.81
N ILE A 47 -10.39 -0.61 3.59
CA ILE A 47 -10.23 -1.66 2.57
C ILE A 47 -11.16 -2.83 2.84
N TYR A 48 -11.26 -3.28 4.08
CA TYR A 48 -12.12 -4.38 4.50
C TYR A 48 -13.59 -4.13 4.13
N ARG A 49 -14.06 -2.89 4.28
CA ARG A 49 -15.39 -2.47 3.88
C ARG A 49 -15.53 -2.32 2.37
N ASP A 50 -14.61 -1.59 1.73
CA ASP A 50 -14.74 -1.19 0.33
C ASP A 50 -14.55 -2.37 -0.62
N GLU A 51 -13.64 -3.28 -0.30
CA GLU A 51 -13.44 -4.53 -1.06
C GLU A 51 -14.36 -5.66 -0.60
N LYS A 52 -15.28 -5.40 0.33
CA LYS A 52 -16.27 -6.36 0.85
C LYS A 52 -15.64 -7.67 1.36
N ILE A 53 -14.50 -7.55 2.01
CA ILE A 53 -13.75 -8.71 2.51
C ILE A 53 -14.58 -9.53 3.51
N TYR A 54 -15.50 -8.88 4.23
CA TYR A 54 -16.43 -9.56 5.16
C TYR A 54 -17.37 -10.55 4.45
N MET A 55 -17.52 -10.48 3.13
CA MET A 55 -18.32 -11.41 2.32
C MET A 55 -17.50 -12.60 1.80
N ARG A 56 -16.21 -12.62 2.08
CA ARG A 56 -15.32 -13.68 1.61
C ARG A 56 -15.75 -15.04 2.15
N ASN A 57 -15.74 -16.06 1.28
CA ASN A 57 -16.11 -17.41 1.67
C ASN A 57 -15.05 -18.04 2.57
N ILE A 58 -15.47 -18.65 3.67
CA ILE A 58 -14.60 -19.37 4.61
C ILE A 58 -13.80 -20.48 3.91
N LYS A 59 -14.37 -21.10 2.86
CA LYS A 59 -13.68 -22.14 2.06
C LYS A 59 -12.46 -21.65 1.31
N GLU A 60 -12.32 -20.36 1.08
CA GLU A 60 -11.15 -19.76 0.43
C GLU A 60 -9.92 -19.71 1.37
N GLY A 61 -10.07 -20.12 2.61
CA GLY A 61 -9.03 -20.03 3.62
C GLY A 61 -8.84 -18.61 4.17
N PRO A 62 -7.93 -18.41 5.13
CA PRO A 62 -7.70 -17.11 5.73
C PRO A 62 -7.05 -16.14 4.74
N LEU A 63 -7.50 -14.89 4.76
CA LEU A 63 -6.82 -13.81 4.05
C LEU A 63 -5.56 -13.45 4.84
N VAL A 64 -4.45 -13.27 4.12
CA VAL A 64 -3.16 -12.93 4.71
C VAL A 64 -2.76 -11.53 4.29
N LEU A 65 -2.39 -10.70 5.25
CA LEU A 65 -1.73 -9.41 5.00
C LEU A 65 -0.24 -9.57 5.22
N HIS A 66 0.53 -9.53 4.13
CA HIS A 66 1.99 -9.57 4.18
C HIS A 66 2.57 -8.16 4.20
N SER A 67 3.54 -7.93 5.07
CA SER A 67 4.23 -6.65 5.19
C SER A 67 5.72 -6.85 5.45
N ASP A 68 6.48 -5.77 5.28
CA ASP A 68 7.85 -5.71 5.78
C ASP A 68 7.87 -5.57 7.33
N ASN A 69 9.05 -5.42 7.90
CA ASN A 69 9.24 -5.22 9.34
C ASN A 69 9.12 -3.76 9.77
N GLY A 70 8.47 -2.90 8.97
CA GLY A 70 8.24 -1.50 9.31
C GLY A 70 7.41 -1.32 10.58
N SER A 71 7.72 -0.27 11.35
CA SER A 71 7.06 -0.04 12.65
C SER A 71 5.53 0.12 12.58
N PRO A 72 4.93 0.74 11.54
CA PRO A 72 3.46 0.84 11.46
C PRO A 72 2.75 -0.50 11.43
N MET A 73 3.43 -1.56 10.98
CA MET A 73 2.85 -2.89 10.84
C MET A 73 3.13 -3.81 12.02
N LYS A 74 3.83 -3.34 13.05
CA LYS A 74 4.19 -4.12 14.24
C LYS A 74 3.36 -3.79 15.47
N GLY A 75 2.64 -2.68 15.47
CA GLY A 75 1.91 -2.19 16.63
C GLY A 75 0.75 -3.10 17.03
N ALA A 76 0.38 -3.05 18.31
CA ALA A 76 -0.77 -3.77 18.84
C ALA A 76 -2.07 -3.37 18.11
N THR A 77 -2.23 -2.10 17.77
CA THR A 77 -3.42 -1.56 17.12
C THR A 77 -3.69 -2.23 15.77
N ILE A 78 -2.67 -2.38 14.92
CA ILE A 78 -2.84 -3.04 13.62
C ILE A 78 -3.13 -4.54 13.80
N LEU A 79 -2.47 -5.20 14.73
CA LEU A 79 -2.70 -6.62 15.02
C LEU A 79 -4.13 -6.87 15.51
N GLU A 80 -4.64 -6.07 16.43
CA GLU A 80 -6.02 -6.15 16.90
C GLU A 80 -7.02 -5.94 15.76
N THR A 81 -6.76 -4.97 14.88
CA THR A 81 -7.60 -4.69 13.72
C THR A 81 -7.66 -5.88 12.77
N LEU A 82 -6.53 -6.54 12.52
CA LEU A 82 -6.45 -7.73 11.66
C LEU A 82 -7.17 -8.93 12.30
N TYR A 83 -6.91 -9.21 13.58
CA TYR A 83 -7.53 -10.32 14.29
C TYR A 83 -9.06 -10.20 14.37
N ALA A 84 -9.56 -8.99 14.63
CA ALA A 84 -11.00 -8.72 14.67
C ALA A 84 -11.70 -8.99 13.33
N ARG A 85 -10.94 -9.01 12.22
CA ARG A 85 -11.45 -9.20 10.85
C ARG A 85 -11.06 -10.55 10.25
N GLY A 86 -10.44 -11.43 11.02
CA GLY A 86 -10.00 -12.73 10.53
C GLY A 86 -8.90 -12.66 9.48
N ILE A 87 -8.09 -11.60 9.50
CA ILE A 87 -6.94 -11.43 8.60
C ILE A 87 -5.68 -11.87 9.34
N THR A 88 -4.93 -12.78 8.73
CA THR A 88 -3.68 -13.31 9.32
C THR A 88 -2.52 -12.39 8.95
N PRO A 89 -1.76 -11.86 9.91
CA PRO A 89 -0.57 -11.10 9.62
C PRO A 89 0.58 -12.02 9.21
N SER A 90 1.37 -11.58 8.21
CA SER A 90 2.61 -12.21 7.80
C SER A 90 3.67 -11.11 7.61
N ARG A 91 4.90 -11.40 7.99
CA ARG A 91 6.00 -10.42 7.91
C ARG A 91 7.18 -11.00 7.18
N SER A 92 7.93 -10.11 6.52
CA SER A 92 9.21 -10.45 5.91
C SER A 92 10.21 -10.90 6.97
N ARG A 93 11.05 -11.87 6.62
CA ARG A 93 12.15 -12.28 7.47
C ARG A 93 13.14 -11.13 7.64
N PRO A 94 13.77 -10.98 8.79
CA PRO A 94 14.77 -9.92 9.00
C PRO A 94 15.89 -10.02 7.95
N ARG A 95 16.21 -8.89 7.32
CA ARG A 95 17.29 -8.75 6.32
C ARG A 95 17.11 -9.58 5.03
N VAL A 96 15.94 -10.14 4.78
CA VAL A 96 15.65 -10.85 3.54
C VAL A 96 14.82 -9.95 2.62
N SER A 97 15.49 -9.25 1.72
CA SER A 97 14.87 -8.24 0.86
C SER A 97 13.85 -8.81 -0.12
N ASN A 98 14.00 -10.08 -0.54
CA ASN A 98 13.12 -10.71 -1.51
C ASN A 98 11.74 -11.09 -0.93
N ASP A 99 11.60 -11.12 0.38
CA ASP A 99 10.32 -11.47 1.02
C ASP A 99 9.21 -10.42 0.76
N ASN A 100 9.56 -9.23 0.27
CA ASN A 100 8.60 -8.17 -0.07
C ASN A 100 8.88 -7.57 -1.45
N ALA A 101 9.22 -8.42 -2.42
CA ALA A 101 9.63 -7.99 -3.76
C ALA A 101 8.53 -7.23 -4.52
N TYR A 102 7.27 -7.61 -4.36
CA TYR A 102 6.15 -6.98 -5.06
C TYR A 102 5.91 -5.54 -4.60
N ALA A 103 5.97 -5.28 -3.30
CA ALA A 103 5.86 -3.93 -2.77
C ALA A 103 7.02 -3.04 -3.23
N LYS A 104 8.24 -3.58 -3.24
CA LYS A 104 9.41 -2.86 -3.74
C LYS A 104 9.29 -2.52 -5.21
N SER A 105 8.83 -3.46 -6.03
CA SER A 105 8.60 -3.24 -7.46
C SER A 105 7.54 -2.16 -7.71
N LEU A 106 6.45 -2.19 -6.95
CA LEU A 106 5.39 -1.19 -7.03
C LEU A 106 5.92 0.21 -6.67
N PHE A 107 6.63 0.36 -5.56
CA PHE A 107 7.19 1.64 -5.16
C PHE A 107 8.27 2.14 -6.12
N LYS A 108 9.04 1.24 -6.72
CA LYS A 108 9.96 1.60 -7.79
C LYS A 108 9.20 2.17 -9.00
N THR A 109 8.15 1.51 -9.45
CA THR A 109 7.30 2.01 -10.54
C THR A 109 6.76 3.40 -10.21
N LEU A 110 6.22 3.59 -9.00
CA LEU A 110 5.68 4.88 -8.56
C LEU A 110 6.72 6.01 -8.65
N LYS A 111 7.95 5.77 -8.23
CA LYS A 111 8.99 6.80 -8.17
C LYS A 111 9.69 7.05 -9.51
N TYR A 112 9.54 6.16 -10.47
CA TYR A 112 10.18 6.27 -11.78
C TYR A 112 9.24 6.66 -12.92
N VAL A 113 7.94 6.87 -12.65
CA VAL A 113 7.07 7.46 -13.68
C VAL A 113 7.51 8.89 -14.01
N PRO A 114 7.41 9.31 -15.29
CA PRO A 114 7.96 10.61 -15.73
C PRO A 114 7.41 11.83 -15.00
N ASP A 115 6.19 11.77 -14.52
CA ASP A 115 5.53 12.89 -13.83
C ASP A 115 5.72 12.87 -12.30
N TYR A 116 6.57 11.98 -11.76
CA TYR A 116 6.89 12.00 -10.34
C TYR A 116 7.58 13.32 -9.96
N GLN A 117 7.12 13.93 -8.87
CA GLN A 117 7.60 15.24 -8.42
C GLN A 117 8.93 15.11 -7.66
N LEU A 118 10.05 15.07 -8.39
CA LEU A 118 11.39 14.93 -7.81
C LEU A 118 11.75 16.10 -6.87
N GLN A 119 11.20 17.29 -7.13
CA GLN A 119 11.41 18.47 -6.28
C GLN A 119 10.54 18.45 -5.03
N GLY A 120 9.65 17.47 -4.92
CA GLY A 120 8.75 17.30 -3.80
C GLY A 120 7.36 17.93 -4.00
N PHE A 121 6.41 17.42 -3.24
CA PHE A 121 5.05 17.95 -3.21
C PHE A 121 4.97 19.12 -2.25
N LYS A 122 4.35 20.21 -2.68
CA LYS A 122 4.24 21.44 -1.86
C LYS A 122 3.28 21.30 -0.70
N THR A 123 2.21 20.51 -0.89
CA THR A 123 1.17 20.30 0.11
C THR A 123 0.79 18.83 0.17
N LEU A 124 0.17 18.46 1.28
CA LEU A 124 -0.41 17.12 1.45
C LEU A 124 -1.49 16.82 0.40
N ASP A 125 -2.34 17.81 0.10
CA ASP A 125 -3.41 17.66 -0.90
C ASP A 125 -2.84 17.45 -2.30
N GLU A 126 -1.78 18.14 -2.66
CA GLU A 126 -1.07 17.93 -3.92
C GLU A 126 -0.53 16.50 -4.03
N ALA A 127 0.08 15.99 -2.97
CA ALA A 127 0.55 14.61 -2.90
C ALA A 127 -0.60 13.61 -3.05
N ARG A 128 -1.72 13.85 -2.37
CA ARG A 128 -2.91 12.99 -2.46
C ARG A 128 -3.52 12.96 -3.86
N VAL A 129 -3.62 14.10 -4.51
CA VAL A 129 -4.13 14.18 -5.90
C VAL A 129 -3.21 13.42 -6.85
N TRP A 130 -1.91 13.61 -6.72
CA TRP A 130 -0.94 12.90 -7.56
C TRP A 130 -1.02 11.39 -7.37
N VAL A 131 -1.08 10.90 -6.13
CA VAL A 131 -1.19 9.47 -5.83
C VAL A 131 -2.51 8.90 -6.36
N ARG A 132 -3.61 9.63 -6.23
CA ARG A 132 -4.90 9.21 -6.80
C ARG A 132 -4.79 8.98 -8.30
N ASN A 133 -4.17 9.90 -9.02
CA ASN A 133 -3.98 9.79 -10.45
C ASN A 133 -3.05 8.63 -10.80
N PHE A 134 -1.98 8.44 -10.04
CA PHE A 134 -1.08 7.29 -10.17
C PHE A 134 -1.82 5.96 -9.98
N VAL A 135 -2.60 5.82 -8.92
CA VAL A 135 -3.35 4.59 -8.63
C VAL A 135 -4.35 4.29 -9.75
N ASN A 136 -5.05 5.31 -10.24
CA ASN A 136 -5.98 5.13 -11.34
C ASN A 136 -5.28 4.64 -12.61
N TRP A 137 -4.17 5.27 -12.97
CA TRP A 137 -3.34 4.82 -14.10
C TRP A 137 -2.82 3.40 -13.88
N TYR A 138 -2.26 3.11 -12.71
CA TYR A 138 -1.69 1.81 -12.38
C TYR A 138 -2.73 0.68 -12.48
N ASN A 139 -3.93 0.91 -11.99
CA ASN A 139 -4.98 -0.09 -11.98
C ASN A 139 -5.65 -0.28 -13.34
N ASN A 140 -5.78 0.77 -14.15
CA ASN A 140 -6.61 0.75 -15.36
C ASN A 140 -5.83 0.80 -16.68
N GLU A 141 -4.60 1.29 -16.67
CA GLU A 141 -3.82 1.50 -17.90
C GLU A 141 -2.48 0.76 -17.91
N HIS A 142 -1.83 0.64 -16.75
CA HIS A 142 -0.53 -0.01 -16.65
C HIS A 142 -0.63 -1.52 -16.80
N ARG A 143 0.11 -2.08 -17.75
CA ARG A 143 0.13 -3.53 -18.02
C ARG A 143 1.30 -4.19 -17.29
N HIS A 144 1.02 -5.31 -16.62
CA HIS A 144 1.99 -6.03 -15.82
C HIS A 144 2.40 -7.36 -16.47
N SER A 145 3.71 -7.58 -16.58
CA SER A 145 4.23 -8.86 -17.08
C SER A 145 3.84 -10.05 -16.19
N GLY A 146 3.76 -9.84 -14.88
CA GLY A 146 3.37 -10.87 -13.91
C GLY A 146 1.93 -11.37 -14.03
N ILE A 147 1.07 -10.67 -14.77
CA ILE A 147 -0.32 -11.06 -15.04
C ILE A 147 -0.63 -11.04 -16.55
N ASN A 148 0.31 -11.53 -17.36
CA ASN A 148 0.17 -11.64 -18.82
C ASN A 148 -0.08 -10.31 -19.54
N TYR A 149 0.55 -9.23 -19.09
CA TYR A 149 0.46 -7.90 -19.68
C TYR A 149 -0.95 -7.31 -19.73
N VAL A 150 -1.84 -7.75 -18.84
CA VAL A 150 -3.14 -7.10 -18.63
C VAL A 150 -3.06 -6.06 -17.50
N THR A 151 -4.07 -5.23 -17.38
CA THR A 151 -4.22 -4.31 -16.26
C THR A 151 -4.81 -5.00 -15.04
N PRO A 152 -4.55 -4.49 -13.81
CA PRO A 152 -5.15 -5.02 -12.58
C PRO A 152 -6.69 -4.97 -12.53
N GLU A 153 -7.29 -4.01 -13.23
CA GLU A 153 -8.75 -3.88 -13.35
C GLU A 153 -9.35 -4.68 -14.50
#